data_3ec8aa838504c51dc3281b04fbfc3c15
#
_entry.id   3ec8aa838504c51dc3281b04fbfc3c15
#
_cell.length_a   1.000
_cell.length_b   1.000
_cell.length_c   1.000
_cell.angle_alpha   90.00
_cell.angle_beta   90.00
_cell.angle_gamma   90.00
#
_symmetry.space_group_name_H-M   'P 1'
#
loop_
_entity.id
_entity.type
_entity.pdbx_description
1 polymer ?
#
loop_
_entity_poly.entity_id
_entity_poly.type
_entity_poly.pdbx_seq_one_letter_code
_entity_poly.pdbx_strand_id
1 'polypeptide(L)'
;MNFTTKIPISPVAEDNQLSYATPVVSMGSCFAAHMQEKFAYYKLPFFSHPFGTLFHPLAIERSLERACLGRLFTEEDFFLEEDLWLSFDLHSQWANPSLPTLLEHLNQEVKEVGEALGKASFLILTLGTAWVYEHLATGNIVANCHKQPQKIFSKQLLSAQQIQASLEHIVALVRERQPQIKVIFTLSPVRHLRDGAVENQLSKSLLLCAIHALLGTGTSQKAEGLFYFPSYEILMDELRDYRFYKEDMLHPTEQAVQYVWERFVETFFTAEAQSLMQEVGSIQRALAHRPFNPEGEKHLQFLAALQEKIKKMEEKIRKHSE
;
A
#
# COMPACT_ATOMS: atom_id res chain seq x y z
N MET A 1 -24.41 -10.85 28.84
CA MET A 1 -24.25 -10.48 27.41
C MET A 1 -22.76 -10.23 27.20
N ASN A 2 -22.15 -10.89 26.21
CA ASN A 2 -20.78 -10.59 25.82
C ASN A 2 -20.83 -9.65 24.62
N PHE A 3 -20.40 -8.40 24.80
CA PHE A 3 -20.22 -7.47 23.71
C PHE A 3 -18.81 -7.67 23.15
N THR A 4 -18.70 -7.98 21.86
CA THR A 4 -17.40 -7.97 21.18
C THR A 4 -17.37 -6.82 20.18
N THR A 5 -16.31 -6.05 20.21
CA THR A 5 -16.05 -4.98 19.25
C THR A 5 -14.98 -5.39 18.22
N LYS A 6 -14.30 -6.51 18.46
CA LYS A 6 -13.24 -7.01 17.59
C LYS A 6 -13.84 -7.80 16.42
N ILE A 7 -13.50 -7.39 15.19
CA ILE A 7 -13.87 -8.11 13.97
C ILE A 7 -13.15 -9.47 13.97
N PRO A 8 -13.88 -10.59 13.80
CA PRO A 8 -13.25 -11.89 13.74
C PRO A 8 -12.49 -12.07 12.43
N ILE A 9 -11.16 -11.96 12.48
CA ILE A 9 -10.27 -12.24 11.35
C ILE A 9 -9.43 -13.46 11.75
N SER A 10 -9.54 -14.54 10.97
CA SER A 10 -8.72 -15.73 11.19
C SER A 10 -7.36 -15.55 10.51
N PRO A 11 -6.26 -16.03 11.13
CA PRO A 11 -4.98 -16.13 10.45
C PRO A 11 -5.12 -16.93 9.15
N VAL A 12 -4.39 -16.53 8.12
CA VAL A 12 -4.32 -17.30 6.88
C VAL A 12 -3.55 -18.62 7.10
N ALA A 13 -3.73 -19.58 6.20
CA ALA A 13 -2.99 -20.84 6.27
C ALA A 13 -1.47 -20.58 6.21
N GLU A 14 -0.67 -21.47 6.79
CA GLU A 14 0.77 -21.28 7.00
C GLU A 14 1.54 -21.00 5.71
N ASP A 15 1.21 -21.67 4.62
CA ASP A 15 1.78 -21.46 3.27
C ASP A 15 1.37 -20.12 2.64
N ASN A 16 0.45 -19.40 3.25
CA ASN A 16 0.00 -18.06 2.84
C ASN A 16 0.46 -16.95 3.80
N GLN A 17 1.38 -17.25 4.71
CA GLN A 17 1.90 -16.28 5.66
C GLN A 17 3.15 -15.55 5.16
N LEU A 18 3.33 -14.34 5.65
CA LEU A 18 4.49 -13.48 5.44
C LEU A 18 5.61 -13.81 6.45
N SER A 19 6.84 -13.70 6.00
CA SER A 19 8.04 -13.86 6.82
C SER A 19 9.13 -12.88 6.39
N TYR A 20 10.30 -12.95 6.99
CA TYR A 20 11.48 -12.21 6.54
C TYR A 20 12.07 -12.73 5.21
N ALA A 21 11.65 -13.92 4.75
CA ALA A 21 12.01 -14.45 3.43
C ALA A 21 10.99 -14.11 2.33
N THR A 22 9.95 -13.32 2.65
CA THR A 22 8.80 -13.11 1.76
C THR A 22 8.82 -11.69 1.17
N PRO A 23 9.36 -11.47 -0.05
CA PRO A 23 9.35 -10.15 -0.68
C PRO A 23 7.94 -9.68 -0.99
N VAL A 24 7.64 -8.44 -0.65
CA VAL A 24 6.32 -7.82 -0.82
C VAL A 24 6.44 -6.59 -1.70
N VAL A 25 5.55 -6.45 -2.68
CA VAL A 25 5.31 -5.20 -3.40
C VAL A 25 3.99 -4.61 -2.91
N SER A 26 3.93 -3.30 -2.66
CA SER A 26 2.69 -2.63 -2.26
C SER A 26 2.44 -1.38 -3.07
N MET A 27 1.19 -1.20 -3.49
CA MET A 27 0.71 -0.04 -4.24
C MET A 27 -0.65 0.41 -3.72
N GLY A 28 -0.98 1.66 -3.98
CA GLY A 28 -2.33 2.17 -3.73
C GLY A 28 -2.38 3.54 -3.07
N SER A 29 -3.40 3.75 -2.24
CA SER A 29 -3.70 5.02 -1.60
C SER A 29 -2.69 5.41 -0.52
N CYS A 30 -2.82 6.63 0.03
CA CYS A 30 -1.95 7.14 1.09
C CYS A 30 -1.87 6.23 2.33
N PHE A 31 -2.85 5.36 2.59
CA PHE A 31 -2.75 4.39 3.68
C PHE A 31 -1.68 3.33 3.43
N ALA A 32 -1.40 2.99 2.17
CA ALA A 32 -0.30 2.08 1.83
C ALA A 32 1.06 2.64 2.28
N ALA A 33 1.24 3.99 2.30
CA ALA A 33 2.45 4.62 2.82
C ALA A 33 2.66 4.36 4.33
N HIS A 34 1.59 4.39 5.12
CA HIS A 34 1.68 4.04 6.54
C HIS A 34 2.07 2.58 6.77
N MET A 35 1.58 1.66 5.94
CA MET A 35 2.01 0.26 5.97
C MET A 35 3.47 0.12 5.59
N GLN A 36 3.95 0.87 4.57
CA GLN A 36 5.35 0.93 4.19
C GLN A 36 6.25 1.32 5.36
N GLU A 37 5.89 2.38 6.10
CA GLU A 37 6.65 2.82 7.28
C GLU A 37 6.79 1.68 8.30
N LYS A 38 5.75 0.83 8.46
CA LYS A 38 5.81 -0.33 9.35
C LYS A 38 6.73 -1.44 8.81
N PHE A 39 6.65 -1.75 7.51
CA PHE A 39 7.57 -2.71 6.90
C PHE A 39 9.03 -2.25 7.06
N ALA A 40 9.34 -0.98 6.79
CA ALA A 40 10.67 -0.40 6.98
C ALA A 40 11.11 -0.42 8.45
N TYR A 41 10.23 -0.03 9.38
CA TYR A 41 10.51 -0.03 10.82
C TYR A 41 10.91 -1.42 11.32
N TYR A 42 10.24 -2.47 10.84
CA TYR A 42 10.53 -3.84 11.20
C TYR A 42 11.57 -4.53 10.31
N LYS A 43 12.19 -3.80 9.37
CA LYS A 43 13.23 -4.32 8.45
C LYS A 43 12.75 -5.52 7.60
N LEU A 44 11.48 -5.54 7.24
CA LEU A 44 10.89 -6.56 6.38
C LEU A 44 11.24 -6.32 4.91
N PRO A 45 11.36 -7.36 4.05
CA PRO A 45 11.64 -7.21 2.63
C PRO A 45 10.43 -6.60 1.90
N PHE A 46 10.58 -5.38 1.43
CA PHE A 46 9.46 -4.59 0.94
C PHE A 46 9.86 -3.59 -0.15
N PHE A 47 9.08 -3.52 -1.22
CA PHE A 47 9.16 -2.53 -2.27
C PHE A 47 7.82 -1.80 -2.39
N SER A 48 7.82 -0.47 -2.34
CA SER A 48 6.57 0.27 -2.18
C SER A 48 6.46 1.55 -2.97
N HIS A 49 5.20 1.94 -3.18
CA HIS A 49 4.79 3.18 -3.82
C HIS A 49 5.48 3.47 -5.16
N PRO A 50 5.72 2.47 -5.99
CA PRO A 50 6.12 2.74 -7.34
C PRO A 50 5.11 3.70 -7.96
N PHE A 51 5.59 4.71 -8.69
CA PHE A 51 4.77 5.75 -9.33
C PHE A 51 3.99 6.66 -8.36
N GLY A 52 4.18 6.53 -7.03
CA GLY A 52 3.54 7.31 -5.99
C GLY A 52 2.15 6.81 -5.57
N THR A 53 1.38 7.70 -4.92
CA THR A 53 0.05 7.36 -4.42
C THR A 53 -0.96 7.27 -5.57
N LEU A 54 -1.60 6.11 -5.70
CA LEU A 54 -2.65 5.83 -6.68
C LEU A 54 -3.93 5.42 -5.96
N PHE A 55 -5.05 6.07 -6.27
CA PHE A 55 -6.26 5.94 -5.46
C PHE A 55 -7.29 4.96 -6.03
N HIS A 56 -7.35 4.78 -7.33
CA HIS A 56 -8.39 3.97 -7.99
C HIS A 56 -7.82 2.81 -8.80
N PRO A 57 -8.59 1.72 -9.00
CA PRO A 57 -8.12 0.49 -9.65
C PRO A 57 -7.47 0.72 -11.01
N LEU A 58 -8.09 1.53 -11.89
CA LEU A 58 -7.61 1.75 -13.25
C LEU A 58 -6.23 2.45 -13.31
N ALA A 59 -5.90 3.33 -12.33
CA ALA A 59 -4.57 3.93 -12.26
C ALA A 59 -3.52 2.91 -11.83
N ILE A 60 -3.86 2.06 -10.86
CA ILE A 60 -2.99 0.97 -10.39
C ILE A 60 -2.77 -0.03 -11.52
N GLU A 61 -3.83 -0.44 -12.23
CA GLU A 61 -3.78 -1.33 -13.38
C GLU A 61 -2.80 -0.83 -14.45
N ARG A 62 -2.97 0.42 -14.90
CA ARG A 62 -2.09 1.04 -15.91
C ARG A 62 -0.63 1.09 -15.49
N SER A 63 -0.37 1.41 -14.23
CA SER A 63 0.98 1.45 -13.70
C SER A 63 1.61 0.06 -13.61
N LEU A 64 0.85 -0.96 -13.20
CA LEU A 64 1.29 -2.35 -13.18
C LEU A 64 1.49 -2.90 -14.60
N GLU A 65 0.58 -2.59 -15.54
CA GLU A 65 0.74 -2.95 -16.94
C GLU A 65 2.04 -2.39 -17.52
N ARG A 66 2.32 -1.10 -17.27
CA ARG A 66 3.56 -0.46 -17.70
C ARG A 66 4.79 -1.19 -17.15
N ALA A 67 4.81 -1.51 -15.87
CA ALA A 67 5.92 -2.21 -15.23
C ALA A 67 6.05 -3.68 -15.69
N CYS A 68 4.96 -4.43 -15.75
CA CYS A 68 4.97 -5.83 -16.17
C CYS A 68 5.40 -6.01 -17.64
N LEU A 69 4.98 -5.10 -18.52
CA LEU A 69 5.31 -5.14 -19.95
C LEU A 69 6.59 -4.36 -20.30
N GLY A 70 7.23 -3.69 -19.34
CA GLY A 70 8.43 -2.90 -19.56
C GLY A 70 8.20 -1.68 -20.49
N ARG A 71 6.98 -1.13 -20.52
CA ARG A 71 6.62 0.04 -21.33
C ARG A 71 7.18 1.31 -20.70
N LEU A 72 8.23 1.85 -21.29
CA LEU A 72 8.88 3.06 -20.82
C LEU A 72 8.01 4.31 -21.05
N PHE A 73 8.19 5.33 -20.23
CA PHE A 73 7.64 6.66 -20.45
C PHE A 73 8.37 7.36 -21.59
N THR A 74 7.64 8.14 -22.38
CA THR A 74 8.14 8.98 -23.44
C THR A 74 7.73 10.44 -23.20
N GLU A 75 8.23 11.38 -24.01
CA GLU A 75 7.85 12.79 -23.91
C GLU A 75 6.34 13.01 -24.06
N GLU A 76 5.65 12.16 -24.83
CA GLU A 76 4.21 12.22 -25.08
C GLU A 76 3.35 11.93 -23.83
N ASP A 77 3.92 11.27 -22.80
CA ASP A 77 3.25 10.98 -21.54
C ASP A 77 3.19 12.23 -20.61
N PHE A 78 3.79 13.36 -21.01
CA PHE A 78 3.96 14.53 -20.14
C PHE A 78 3.42 15.82 -20.76
N PHE A 79 3.07 16.75 -19.87
CA PHE A 79 2.75 18.13 -20.21
C PHE A 79 3.47 19.09 -19.26
N LEU A 80 3.72 20.31 -19.73
CA LEU A 80 4.37 21.36 -18.95
C LEU A 80 3.32 22.28 -18.33
N GLU A 81 3.43 22.51 -17.02
CA GLU A 81 2.59 23.43 -16.25
C GLU A 81 3.43 24.12 -15.19
N GLU A 82 3.39 25.46 -15.12
CA GLU A 82 4.15 26.26 -14.14
C GLU A 82 5.63 25.81 -14.01
N ASP A 83 6.31 25.63 -15.17
CA ASP A 83 7.70 25.20 -15.28
C ASP A 83 8.01 23.78 -14.74
N LEU A 84 6.97 22.97 -14.53
CA LEU A 84 7.09 21.58 -14.11
C LEU A 84 6.49 20.62 -15.14
N TRP A 85 7.23 19.57 -15.46
CA TRP A 85 6.73 18.45 -16.23
C TRP A 85 5.91 17.50 -15.35
N LEU A 86 4.70 17.21 -15.81
CA LEU A 86 3.68 16.42 -15.09
C LEU A 86 3.12 15.35 -16.03
N SER A 87 2.62 14.26 -15.46
CA SER A 87 1.87 13.25 -16.20
C SER A 87 0.55 12.94 -15.49
N PHE A 88 -0.53 12.85 -16.26
CA PHE A 88 -1.84 12.44 -15.74
C PHE A 88 -1.88 11.01 -15.19
N ASP A 89 -0.88 10.19 -15.50
CA ASP A 89 -0.76 8.82 -14.99
C ASP A 89 -0.04 8.72 -13.64
N LEU A 90 0.54 9.83 -13.14
CA LEU A 90 1.44 9.82 -11.99
C LEU A 90 0.97 10.70 -10.84
N HIS A 91 1.47 10.40 -9.64
CA HIS A 91 1.31 11.29 -8.51
C HIS A 91 2.17 12.55 -8.65
N SER A 92 1.74 13.69 -8.06
CA SER A 92 2.43 14.99 -8.15
C SER A 92 3.87 14.99 -7.59
N GLN A 93 4.24 14.00 -6.78
CA GLN A 93 5.62 13.86 -6.29
C GLN A 93 6.65 13.67 -7.41
N TRP A 94 6.21 13.22 -8.59
CA TRP A 94 7.04 13.04 -9.78
C TRP A 94 7.20 14.32 -10.62
N ALA A 95 6.54 15.43 -10.22
CA ALA A 95 6.73 16.72 -10.90
C ALA A 95 8.22 17.11 -10.92
N ASN A 96 8.74 17.50 -12.09
CA ASN A 96 10.15 17.82 -12.25
C ASN A 96 10.34 18.96 -13.28
N PRO A 97 11.23 19.94 -13.04
CA PRO A 97 11.52 20.98 -14.03
C PRO A 97 12.31 20.47 -15.27
N SER A 98 12.92 19.29 -15.19
CA SER A 98 13.71 18.69 -16.27
C SER A 98 13.05 17.42 -16.78
N LEU A 99 12.50 17.43 -17.99
CA LEU A 99 11.92 16.26 -18.64
C LEU A 99 12.92 15.11 -18.83
N PRO A 100 14.18 15.33 -19.28
CA PRO A 100 15.15 14.25 -19.40
C PRO A 100 15.42 13.55 -18.06
N THR A 101 15.59 14.31 -16.98
CA THR A 101 15.80 13.75 -15.62
C THR A 101 14.58 12.97 -15.14
N LEU A 102 13.37 13.49 -15.40
CA LEU A 102 12.12 12.83 -15.06
C LEU A 102 11.98 11.48 -15.78
N LEU A 103 12.24 11.46 -17.09
CA LEU A 103 12.21 10.25 -17.91
C LEU A 103 13.22 9.21 -17.45
N GLU A 104 14.45 9.63 -17.13
CA GLU A 104 15.49 8.73 -16.63
C GLU A 104 15.04 8.05 -15.33
N HIS A 105 14.60 8.84 -14.35
CA HIS A 105 14.16 8.31 -13.06
C HIS A 105 12.93 7.40 -13.18
N LEU A 106 11.91 7.81 -13.94
CA LEU A 106 10.69 7.02 -14.10
C LEU A 106 10.93 5.74 -14.88
N ASN A 107 11.77 5.78 -15.91
CA ASN A 107 12.10 4.60 -16.69
C ASN A 107 12.97 3.61 -15.91
N GLN A 108 13.77 4.10 -14.98
CA GLN A 108 14.44 3.26 -14.01
C GLN A 108 13.43 2.64 -13.03
N GLU A 109 12.46 3.42 -12.51
CA GLU A 109 11.39 2.93 -11.63
C GLU A 109 10.57 1.82 -12.32
N VAL A 110 10.19 2.00 -13.60
CA VAL A 110 9.48 0.97 -14.38
C VAL A 110 10.23 -0.37 -14.36
N LYS A 111 11.55 -0.34 -14.54
CA LYS A 111 12.40 -1.55 -14.52
C LYS A 111 12.44 -2.17 -13.14
N GLU A 112 12.70 -1.36 -12.11
CA GLU A 112 12.79 -1.81 -10.71
C GLU A 112 11.49 -2.43 -10.23
N VAL A 113 10.35 -1.83 -10.55
CA VAL A 113 9.02 -2.39 -10.25
C VAL A 113 8.82 -3.73 -10.96
N GLY A 114 9.15 -3.80 -12.24
CA GLY A 114 9.04 -5.04 -13.01
C GLY A 114 9.91 -6.16 -12.43
N GLU A 115 11.14 -5.84 -12.00
CA GLU A 115 12.03 -6.79 -11.32
C GLU A 115 11.51 -7.20 -9.94
N ALA A 116 11.02 -6.23 -9.15
CA ALA A 116 10.45 -6.48 -7.84
C ALA A 116 9.22 -7.40 -7.92
N LEU A 117 8.31 -7.15 -8.88
CA LEU A 117 7.15 -8.01 -9.13
C LEU A 117 7.56 -9.43 -9.53
N GLY A 118 8.60 -9.58 -10.35
CA GLY A 118 9.12 -10.90 -10.74
C GLY A 118 9.70 -11.74 -9.59
N LYS A 119 10.01 -11.10 -8.45
CA LYS A 119 10.55 -11.75 -7.24
C LYS A 119 9.58 -11.75 -6.08
N ALA A 120 8.47 -10.99 -6.19
CA ALA A 120 7.54 -10.81 -5.10
C ALA A 120 6.75 -12.10 -4.81
N SER A 121 6.62 -12.42 -3.54
CA SER A 121 5.70 -13.45 -3.06
C SER A 121 4.29 -12.89 -2.88
N PHE A 122 4.20 -11.60 -2.55
CA PHE A 122 2.92 -10.91 -2.34
C PHE A 122 2.88 -9.54 -3.01
N LEU A 123 1.69 -9.22 -3.54
CA LEU A 123 1.29 -7.88 -3.92
C LEU A 123 0.19 -7.40 -2.98
N ILE A 124 0.38 -6.24 -2.32
CA ILE A 124 -0.65 -5.61 -1.48
C ILE A 124 -1.23 -4.42 -2.24
N LEU A 125 -2.54 -4.44 -2.47
CA LEU A 125 -3.26 -3.37 -3.16
C LEU A 125 -4.22 -2.66 -2.21
N THR A 126 -3.95 -1.37 -1.94
CA THR A 126 -4.78 -0.54 -1.07
C THR A 126 -5.64 0.39 -1.91
N LEU A 127 -6.92 0.03 -2.11
CA LEU A 127 -7.83 0.82 -2.93
C LEU A 127 -8.41 2.01 -2.15
N GLY A 128 -8.45 3.18 -2.77
CA GLY A 128 -8.92 4.42 -2.14
C GLY A 128 -10.33 4.80 -2.53
N THR A 129 -10.62 4.87 -3.81
CA THR A 129 -11.89 5.37 -4.35
C THR A 129 -12.26 4.68 -5.66
N ALA A 130 -13.57 4.65 -5.95
CA ALA A 130 -14.13 4.29 -7.25
C ALA A 130 -14.44 5.54 -8.11
N TRP A 131 -14.27 6.75 -7.58
CA TRP A 131 -14.39 7.98 -8.35
C TRP A 131 -13.14 8.18 -9.20
N VAL A 132 -13.36 8.44 -10.49
CA VAL A 132 -12.33 8.68 -11.49
C VAL A 132 -12.61 9.95 -12.29
N TYR A 133 -11.59 10.47 -12.93
CA TYR A 133 -11.69 11.60 -13.83
C TYR A 133 -11.23 11.20 -15.22
N GLU A 134 -12.08 11.42 -16.23
CA GLU A 134 -11.76 11.25 -17.63
C GLU A 134 -11.32 12.58 -18.21
N HIS A 135 -10.17 12.63 -18.85
CA HIS A 135 -9.70 13.80 -19.58
C HIS A 135 -10.45 13.89 -20.92
N LEU A 136 -11.28 14.93 -21.09
CA LEU A 136 -12.24 15.04 -22.20
C LEU A 136 -11.59 15.06 -23.59
N ALA A 137 -10.37 15.59 -23.73
CA ALA A 137 -9.72 15.65 -25.02
C ALA A 137 -9.14 14.29 -25.47
N THR A 138 -8.78 13.40 -24.55
CA THR A 138 -8.17 12.10 -24.86
C THR A 138 -9.07 10.89 -24.58
N GLY A 139 -10.14 11.09 -23.81
CA GLY A 139 -11.00 10.00 -23.30
C GLY A 139 -10.31 9.10 -22.25
N ASN A 140 -9.10 9.45 -21.79
CA ASN A 140 -8.36 8.63 -20.84
C ASN A 140 -8.77 8.96 -19.39
N ILE A 141 -8.90 7.93 -18.59
CA ILE A 141 -9.03 8.07 -17.13
C ILE A 141 -7.66 8.46 -16.58
N VAL A 142 -7.61 9.50 -15.74
CA VAL A 142 -6.38 10.03 -15.17
C VAL A 142 -6.18 9.61 -13.72
N ALA A 143 -4.94 9.36 -13.32
CA ALA A 143 -4.60 9.08 -11.93
C ALA A 143 -4.61 10.36 -11.07
N ASN A 144 -4.24 11.50 -11.67
CA ASN A 144 -4.19 12.79 -11.00
C ASN A 144 -4.51 13.93 -11.98
N CYS A 145 -5.38 14.85 -11.58
CA CYS A 145 -5.74 16.04 -12.39
C CYS A 145 -4.71 17.16 -12.28
N HIS A 146 -3.72 17.10 -11.40
CA HIS A 146 -2.65 18.11 -11.18
C HIS A 146 -3.16 19.55 -11.03
N LYS A 147 -4.34 19.73 -10.37
CA LYS A 147 -5.00 21.04 -10.22
C LYS A 147 -5.40 21.72 -11.55
N GLN A 148 -5.36 20.99 -12.65
CA GLN A 148 -5.86 21.48 -13.92
C GLN A 148 -7.35 21.89 -13.83
N PRO A 149 -7.82 22.82 -14.68
CA PRO A 149 -9.20 23.28 -14.66
C PRO A 149 -10.20 22.11 -14.75
N GLN A 150 -11.14 22.04 -13.83
CA GLN A 150 -12.11 20.92 -13.77
C GLN A 150 -12.92 20.76 -15.06
N LYS A 151 -13.12 21.82 -15.83
CA LYS A 151 -13.87 21.79 -17.11
C LYS A 151 -13.26 20.90 -18.19
N ILE A 152 -11.99 20.50 -18.06
CA ILE A 152 -11.34 19.58 -19.01
C ILE A 152 -11.48 18.12 -18.61
N PHE A 153 -12.15 17.84 -17.51
CA PHE A 153 -12.41 16.49 -17.01
C PHE A 153 -13.90 16.22 -16.88
N SER A 154 -14.28 14.95 -17.06
CA SER A 154 -15.58 14.39 -16.67
C SER A 154 -15.36 13.50 -15.45
N LYS A 155 -16.08 13.77 -14.35
CA LYS A 155 -16.02 12.94 -13.14
C LYS A 155 -17.02 11.78 -13.28
N GLN A 156 -16.56 10.56 -13.03
CA GLN A 156 -17.35 9.33 -13.17
C GLN A 156 -17.19 8.45 -11.95
N LEU A 157 -18.22 7.67 -11.63
CA LEU A 157 -18.19 6.62 -10.63
C LEU A 157 -18.12 5.28 -11.34
N LEU A 158 -17.05 4.52 -11.12
CA LEU A 158 -16.91 3.18 -11.68
C LEU A 158 -17.97 2.24 -11.11
N SER A 159 -18.55 1.41 -11.94
CA SER A 159 -19.41 0.30 -11.51
C SER A 159 -18.59 -0.82 -10.88
N ALA A 160 -19.21 -1.67 -10.07
CA ALA A 160 -18.55 -2.84 -9.47
C ALA A 160 -17.97 -3.77 -10.55
N GLN A 161 -18.64 -3.91 -11.70
CA GLN A 161 -18.18 -4.73 -12.83
C GLN A 161 -16.90 -4.16 -13.48
N GLN A 162 -16.80 -2.84 -13.68
CA GLN A 162 -15.60 -2.20 -14.20
C GLN A 162 -14.42 -2.35 -13.24
N ILE A 163 -14.68 -2.20 -11.94
CA ILE A 163 -13.66 -2.40 -10.91
C ILE A 163 -13.21 -3.86 -10.89
N GLN A 164 -14.15 -4.83 -10.90
CA GLN A 164 -13.83 -6.25 -10.90
C GLN A 164 -12.98 -6.62 -12.12
N ALA A 165 -13.36 -6.17 -13.32
CA ALA A 165 -12.59 -6.43 -14.54
C ALA A 165 -11.15 -5.88 -14.45
N SER A 166 -10.96 -4.67 -13.88
CA SER A 166 -9.64 -4.10 -13.65
C SER A 166 -8.82 -4.95 -12.65
N LEU A 167 -9.44 -5.39 -11.54
CA LEU A 167 -8.75 -6.24 -10.56
C LEU A 167 -8.39 -7.62 -11.12
N GLU A 168 -9.26 -8.21 -11.93
CA GLU A 168 -8.99 -9.48 -12.66
C GLU A 168 -7.80 -9.32 -13.61
N HIS A 169 -7.75 -8.22 -14.36
CA HIS A 169 -6.65 -7.92 -15.26
C HIS A 169 -5.34 -7.70 -14.49
N ILE A 170 -5.36 -6.96 -13.38
CA ILE A 170 -4.18 -6.80 -12.50
C ILE A 170 -3.65 -8.17 -12.06
N VAL A 171 -4.54 -9.05 -11.56
CA VAL A 171 -4.15 -10.40 -11.11
C VAL A 171 -3.54 -11.20 -12.25
N ALA A 172 -4.12 -11.16 -13.45
CA ALA A 172 -3.60 -11.83 -14.63
C ALA A 172 -2.19 -11.31 -14.99
N LEU A 173 -2.02 -9.99 -15.11
CA LEU A 173 -0.73 -9.36 -15.43
C LEU A 173 0.40 -9.74 -14.46
N VAL A 174 0.14 -9.67 -13.16
CA VAL A 174 1.18 -9.95 -12.18
C VAL A 174 1.50 -11.45 -12.12
N ARG A 175 0.52 -12.33 -12.39
CA ARG A 175 0.71 -13.79 -12.46
C ARG A 175 1.42 -14.25 -13.74
N GLU A 176 1.30 -13.52 -14.83
CA GLU A 176 2.15 -13.73 -16.02
C GLU A 176 3.62 -13.47 -15.69
N ARG A 177 3.90 -12.47 -14.85
CA ARG A 177 5.25 -12.13 -14.40
C ARG A 177 5.78 -13.05 -13.31
N GLN A 178 4.94 -13.39 -12.33
CA GLN A 178 5.23 -14.25 -11.19
C GLN A 178 4.02 -15.16 -10.91
N PRO A 179 4.01 -16.39 -11.44
CA PRO A 179 2.84 -17.29 -11.39
C PRO A 179 2.34 -17.61 -9.98
N GLN A 180 3.23 -17.60 -8.97
CA GLN A 180 2.91 -17.92 -7.59
C GLN A 180 2.60 -16.70 -6.72
N ILE A 181 2.55 -15.50 -7.32
CA ILE A 181 2.28 -14.28 -6.55
C ILE A 181 0.88 -14.32 -5.94
N LYS A 182 0.83 -14.00 -4.66
CA LYS A 182 -0.41 -13.86 -3.90
C LYS A 182 -0.80 -12.40 -3.81
N VAL A 183 -2.10 -12.10 -3.82
CA VAL A 183 -2.58 -10.72 -3.78
C VAL A 183 -3.44 -10.48 -2.55
N ILE A 184 -3.08 -9.48 -1.76
CA ILE A 184 -3.87 -9.00 -0.62
C ILE A 184 -4.53 -7.69 -1.03
N PHE A 185 -5.84 -7.71 -1.16
CA PHE A 185 -6.64 -6.51 -1.34
C PHE A 185 -7.00 -5.92 0.02
N THR A 186 -6.96 -4.61 0.12
CA THR A 186 -7.47 -3.89 1.28
C THR A 186 -8.10 -2.58 0.84
N LEU A 187 -9.05 -2.10 1.61
CA LEU A 187 -9.72 -0.84 1.36
C LEU A 187 -9.17 0.22 2.32
N SER A 188 -8.67 1.33 1.76
CA SER A 188 -8.13 2.42 2.56
C SER A 188 -9.14 2.94 3.60
N PRO A 189 -8.77 3.02 4.87
CA PRO A 189 -9.62 3.60 5.90
C PRO A 189 -9.80 5.13 5.76
N VAL A 190 -8.96 5.79 4.95
CA VAL A 190 -9.08 7.23 4.69
C VAL A 190 -10.32 7.52 3.85
N ARG A 191 -11.14 8.48 4.30
CA ARG A 191 -12.35 8.92 3.59
C ARG A 191 -12.05 10.02 2.59
N HIS A 192 -12.66 9.95 1.41
CA HIS A 192 -12.58 10.98 0.37
C HIS A 192 -13.80 11.90 0.43
N LEU A 193 -13.88 12.77 1.45
CA LEU A 193 -15.06 13.62 1.72
C LEU A 193 -15.21 14.81 0.75
N ARG A 194 -14.24 15.05 -0.13
CA ARG A 194 -14.41 16.04 -1.22
C ARG A 194 -15.60 15.72 -2.12
N ASP A 195 -15.94 14.45 -2.22
CA ASP A 195 -17.06 13.97 -3.02
C ASP A 195 -18.39 13.98 -2.26
N GLY A 196 -18.34 14.13 -0.94
CA GLY A 196 -19.46 13.95 -0.03
C GLY A 196 -19.34 12.66 0.79
N ALA A 197 -20.00 12.62 1.95
CA ALA A 197 -19.95 11.45 2.83
C ALA A 197 -20.72 10.25 2.25
N VAL A 198 -21.86 10.52 1.60
CA VAL A 198 -22.68 9.48 0.95
C VAL A 198 -21.96 8.94 -0.28
N GLU A 199 -21.39 9.82 -1.09
CA GLU A 199 -20.62 9.49 -2.29
C GLU A 199 -19.36 8.70 -1.97
N ASN A 200 -18.68 9.04 -0.87
CA ASN A 200 -17.56 8.26 -0.37
C ASN A 200 -18.01 6.85 0.02
N GLN A 201 -19.12 6.71 0.77
CA GLN A 201 -19.61 5.39 1.19
C GLN A 201 -20.05 4.56 -0.01
N LEU A 202 -20.72 5.16 -0.99
CA LEU A 202 -21.08 4.49 -2.25
C LEU A 202 -19.84 3.99 -2.99
N SER A 203 -18.81 4.83 -3.13
CA SER A 203 -17.53 4.48 -3.72
C SER A 203 -16.87 3.29 -3.01
N LYS A 204 -16.78 3.33 -1.67
CA LYS A 204 -16.21 2.23 -0.87
C LYS A 204 -17.01 0.93 -1.03
N SER A 205 -18.34 1.02 -1.07
CA SER A 205 -19.22 -0.15 -1.27
C SER A 205 -19.00 -0.83 -2.62
N LEU A 206 -18.82 -0.05 -3.70
CA LEU A 206 -18.53 -0.60 -5.03
C LEU A 206 -17.17 -1.30 -5.08
N LEU A 207 -16.14 -0.73 -4.43
CA LEU A 207 -14.84 -1.39 -4.30
C LEU A 207 -14.95 -2.70 -3.53
N LEU A 208 -15.67 -2.72 -2.40
CA LEU A 208 -15.90 -3.93 -1.62
C LEU A 208 -16.66 -5.00 -2.41
N CYS A 209 -17.73 -4.62 -3.09
CA CYS A 209 -18.49 -5.55 -3.93
C CYS A 209 -17.60 -6.21 -5.00
N ALA A 210 -16.76 -5.41 -5.67
CA ALA A 210 -15.87 -5.91 -6.71
C ALA A 210 -14.78 -6.85 -6.14
N ILE A 211 -14.13 -6.47 -5.02
CA ILE A 211 -13.14 -7.33 -4.36
C ILE A 211 -13.78 -8.66 -3.96
N HIS A 212 -14.92 -8.64 -3.29
CA HIS A 212 -15.56 -9.85 -2.80
C HIS A 212 -16.13 -10.73 -3.93
N ALA A 213 -16.57 -10.14 -5.05
CA ALA A 213 -16.92 -10.89 -6.25
C ALA A 213 -15.69 -11.63 -6.82
N LEU A 214 -14.55 -10.95 -6.94
CA LEU A 214 -13.29 -11.55 -7.39
C LEU A 214 -12.81 -12.67 -6.45
N LEU A 215 -12.95 -12.52 -5.14
CA LEU A 215 -12.57 -13.53 -4.15
C LEU A 215 -13.51 -14.75 -4.14
N GLY A 216 -14.65 -14.70 -4.84
CA GLY A 216 -15.68 -15.74 -4.80
C GLY A 216 -16.39 -15.84 -3.44
N THR A 217 -16.48 -14.73 -2.70
CA THR A 217 -17.16 -14.71 -1.40
C THR A 217 -18.64 -15.10 -1.55
N GLY A 218 -19.09 -16.07 -0.75
CA GLY A 218 -20.44 -16.60 -0.82
C GLY A 218 -20.64 -17.68 -1.89
N THR A 219 -19.58 -18.08 -2.61
CA THR A 219 -19.61 -19.19 -3.58
C THR A 219 -18.82 -20.41 -3.06
N SER A 220 -18.97 -21.56 -3.70
CA SER A 220 -18.16 -22.73 -3.42
C SER A 220 -16.74 -22.68 -3.97
N GLN A 221 -16.49 -21.73 -4.89
CA GLN A 221 -15.18 -21.51 -5.54
C GLN A 221 -14.52 -20.26 -4.93
N LYS A 222 -13.54 -20.48 -4.08
CA LYS A 222 -12.67 -19.40 -3.59
C LYS A 222 -11.51 -19.20 -4.56
N ALA A 223 -11.17 -17.96 -4.85
CA ALA A 223 -10.00 -17.64 -5.66
C ALA A 223 -8.71 -17.93 -4.90
N GLU A 224 -7.89 -18.83 -5.42
CA GLU A 224 -6.62 -19.24 -4.80
C GLU A 224 -5.60 -18.10 -4.80
N GLY A 225 -4.91 -17.90 -3.68
CA GLY A 225 -3.85 -16.89 -3.53
C GLY A 225 -4.38 -15.45 -3.51
N LEU A 226 -5.68 -15.24 -3.40
CA LEU A 226 -6.28 -13.90 -3.26
C LEU A 226 -6.89 -13.75 -1.86
N PHE A 227 -6.62 -12.61 -1.22
CA PHE A 227 -7.03 -12.33 0.15
C PHE A 227 -7.61 -10.94 0.27
N TYR A 228 -8.48 -10.75 1.28
CA TYR A 228 -8.94 -9.44 1.71
C TYR A 228 -8.53 -9.18 3.16
N PHE A 229 -7.94 -8.00 3.39
CA PHE A 229 -7.68 -7.50 4.74
C PHE A 229 -8.59 -6.30 5.05
N PRO A 230 -9.44 -6.37 6.08
CA PRO A 230 -10.50 -5.39 6.34
C PRO A 230 -10.00 -4.14 7.08
N SER A 231 -9.01 -3.41 6.53
CA SER A 231 -8.45 -2.22 7.19
C SER A 231 -9.48 -1.09 7.33
N TYR A 232 -10.40 -0.97 6.37
CA TYR A 232 -11.50 0.00 6.43
C TYR A 232 -12.46 -0.32 7.57
N GLU A 233 -12.90 -1.57 7.66
CA GLU A 233 -13.85 -2.02 8.69
C GLU A 233 -13.22 -1.95 10.07
N ILE A 234 -11.93 -2.27 10.22
CA ILE A 234 -11.23 -2.14 11.50
C ILE A 234 -11.31 -0.68 12.00
N LEU A 235 -11.03 0.30 11.14
CA LEU A 235 -11.13 1.71 11.56
C LEU A 235 -12.57 2.13 11.81
N MET A 236 -13.53 1.70 10.98
CA MET A 236 -14.93 2.11 11.08
C MET A 236 -15.69 1.42 12.23
N ASP A 237 -15.37 0.17 12.52
CA ASP A 237 -16.17 -0.67 13.41
C ASP A 237 -15.47 -1.06 14.71
N GLU A 238 -14.17 -1.35 14.71
CA GLU A 238 -13.42 -1.60 15.94
C GLU A 238 -13.00 -0.28 16.62
N LEU A 239 -12.51 0.69 15.83
CA LEU A 239 -11.99 1.98 16.30
C LEU A 239 -13.03 3.09 16.16
N ARG A 240 -14.25 2.90 16.67
CA ARG A 240 -15.41 3.79 16.58
C ARG A 240 -15.31 5.04 17.45
N ASP A 241 -14.18 5.75 17.42
CA ASP A 241 -13.99 6.93 18.26
C ASP A 241 -13.18 7.97 17.49
N TYR A 242 -13.56 9.24 17.59
CA TYR A 242 -12.87 10.35 16.92
C TYR A 242 -11.40 10.51 17.34
N ARG A 243 -10.98 10.02 18.51
CA ARG A 243 -9.57 10.02 18.96
C ARG A 243 -8.64 9.25 18.03
N PHE A 244 -9.17 8.37 17.17
CA PHE A 244 -8.41 7.60 16.19
C PHE A 244 -8.20 8.32 14.86
N TYR A 245 -8.76 9.53 14.73
CA TYR A 245 -8.59 10.40 13.57
C TYR A 245 -7.68 11.57 13.90
N LYS A 246 -6.90 12.04 12.91
CA LYS A 246 -6.15 13.28 12.97
C LYS A 246 -7.12 14.48 13.00
N GLU A 247 -6.58 15.69 13.15
CA GLU A 247 -7.38 16.94 13.22
C GLU A 247 -8.30 17.14 12.01
N ASP A 248 -7.93 16.60 10.84
CA ASP A 248 -8.73 16.65 9.62
C ASP A 248 -9.94 15.71 9.61
N MET A 249 -10.09 14.86 10.63
CA MET A 249 -11.15 13.85 10.75
C MET A 249 -11.22 12.83 9.59
N LEU A 250 -10.15 12.71 8.81
CA LEU A 250 -10.07 11.84 7.63
C LEU A 250 -8.96 10.80 7.77
N HIS A 251 -7.77 11.26 8.15
CA HIS A 251 -6.61 10.40 8.27
C HIS A 251 -6.56 9.75 9.66
N PRO A 252 -6.19 8.46 9.74
CA PRO A 252 -5.99 7.79 11.02
C PRO A 252 -4.78 8.37 11.76
N THR A 253 -4.87 8.38 13.10
CA THR A 253 -3.71 8.67 13.96
C THR A 253 -2.68 7.54 13.92
N GLU A 254 -1.48 7.81 14.41
CA GLU A 254 -0.43 6.78 14.54
C GLU A 254 -0.89 5.59 15.40
N GLN A 255 -1.68 5.84 16.44
CA GLN A 255 -2.27 4.80 17.28
C GLN A 255 -3.22 3.90 16.47
N ALA A 256 -4.06 4.49 15.63
CA ALA A 256 -4.97 3.73 14.78
C ALA A 256 -4.21 2.93 13.71
N VAL A 257 -3.20 3.54 13.08
CA VAL A 257 -2.30 2.85 12.13
C VAL A 257 -1.58 1.68 12.81
N GLN A 258 -1.09 1.86 14.03
CA GLN A 258 -0.43 0.81 14.80
C GLN A 258 -1.40 -0.35 15.09
N TYR A 259 -2.63 -0.05 15.48
CA TYR A 259 -3.65 -1.08 15.73
C TYR A 259 -3.97 -1.89 14.46
N VAL A 260 -4.20 -1.20 13.33
CA VAL A 260 -4.46 -1.87 12.04
C VAL A 260 -3.26 -2.74 11.63
N TRP A 261 -2.02 -2.25 11.86
CA TRP A 261 -0.82 -3.03 11.63
C TRP A 261 -0.76 -4.30 12.49
N GLU A 262 -1.06 -4.22 13.77
CA GLU A 262 -1.09 -5.37 14.67
C GLU A 262 -2.10 -6.42 14.21
N ARG A 263 -3.29 -5.98 13.77
CA ARG A 263 -4.30 -6.87 13.17
C ARG A 263 -3.82 -7.52 11.87
N PHE A 264 -3.07 -6.78 11.04
CA PHE A 264 -2.46 -7.30 9.83
C PHE A 264 -1.39 -8.35 10.14
N VAL A 265 -0.55 -8.09 11.14
CA VAL A 265 0.48 -9.02 11.60
C VAL A 265 -0.15 -10.30 12.18
N GLU A 266 -1.16 -10.19 13.03
CA GLU A 266 -1.91 -11.34 13.58
C GLU A 266 -2.50 -12.22 12.46
N THR A 267 -2.88 -11.61 11.32
CA THR A 267 -3.56 -12.30 10.21
C THR A 267 -2.57 -12.97 9.26
N PHE A 268 -1.50 -12.26 8.89
CA PHE A 268 -0.67 -12.64 7.76
C PHE A 268 0.76 -13.08 8.10
N PHE A 269 1.27 -12.88 9.30
CA PHE A 269 2.66 -13.22 9.59
C PHE A 269 2.81 -14.53 10.38
N THR A 270 3.88 -15.27 10.08
CA THR A 270 4.26 -16.44 10.85
C THR A 270 4.59 -16.07 12.30
N ALA A 271 4.38 -16.99 13.23
CA ALA A 271 4.73 -16.76 14.65
C ALA A 271 6.21 -16.42 14.85
N GLU A 272 7.09 -17.02 14.03
CA GLU A 272 8.53 -16.76 14.04
C GLU A 272 8.86 -15.33 13.59
N ALA A 273 8.24 -14.88 12.49
CA ALA A 273 8.39 -13.50 12.04
C ALA A 273 7.85 -12.49 13.06
N GLN A 274 6.72 -12.78 13.71
CA GLN A 274 6.17 -11.95 14.77
C GLN A 274 7.14 -11.83 15.96
N SER A 275 7.79 -12.92 16.36
CA SER A 275 8.80 -12.92 17.42
C SER A 275 10.01 -12.06 17.05
N LEU A 276 10.52 -12.19 15.82
CA LEU A 276 11.65 -11.39 15.35
C LEU A 276 11.27 -9.90 15.21
N MET A 277 10.05 -9.58 14.79
CA MET A 277 9.53 -8.22 14.77
C MET A 277 9.48 -7.58 16.17
N GLN A 278 9.17 -8.35 17.23
CA GLN A 278 9.23 -7.85 18.61
C GLN A 278 10.67 -7.48 19.02
N GLU A 279 11.66 -8.29 18.65
CA GLU A 279 13.07 -7.99 18.88
C GLU A 279 13.49 -6.72 18.12
N VAL A 280 13.17 -6.62 16.81
CA VAL A 280 13.43 -5.44 15.99
C VAL A 280 12.77 -4.20 16.61
N GLY A 281 11.49 -4.27 16.96
CA GLY A 281 10.76 -3.16 17.58
C GLY A 281 11.38 -2.71 18.92
N SER A 282 11.93 -3.65 19.74
CA SER A 282 12.65 -3.31 20.94
C SER A 282 13.94 -2.52 20.66
N ILE A 283 14.69 -2.92 19.63
CA ILE A 283 15.90 -2.24 19.20
C ILE A 283 15.57 -0.85 18.63
N GLN A 284 14.54 -0.73 17.77
CA GLN A 284 14.11 0.54 17.20
C GLN A 284 13.70 1.56 18.28
N ARG A 285 12.95 1.11 19.30
CA ARG A 285 12.62 1.97 20.46
C ARG A 285 13.86 2.41 21.23
N ALA A 286 14.81 1.51 21.40
CA ALA A 286 16.07 1.83 22.07
C ALA A 286 16.92 2.85 21.29
N LEU A 287 16.94 2.76 19.95
CA LEU A 287 17.60 3.73 19.06
C LEU A 287 16.92 5.10 19.08
N ALA A 288 15.59 5.14 19.19
CA ALA A 288 14.82 6.38 19.26
C ALA A 288 14.91 7.08 20.64
N HIS A 289 15.46 6.41 21.66
CA HIS A 289 15.59 6.97 23.00
C HIS A 289 16.61 8.13 23.01
N ARG A 290 16.17 9.30 23.49
CA ARG A 290 17.02 10.47 23.68
C ARG A 290 17.56 10.49 25.12
N PRO A 291 18.88 10.33 25.33
CA PRO A 291 19.44 10.32 26.66
C PRO A 291 19.48 11.74 27.26
N PHE A 292 19.35 11.84 28.57
CA PHE A 292 19.55 13.10 29.30
C PHE A 292 21.00 13.58 29.24
N ASN A 293 21.96 12.64 29.31
CA ASN A 293 23.40 12.91 29.18
C ASN A 293 24.02 11.99 28.10
N PRO A 294 24.16 12.48 26.85
CA PRO A 294 24.66 11.67 25.73
C PRO A 294 26.12 11.19 25.90
N GLU A 295 26.96 11.93 26.66
CA GLU A 295 28.37 11.63 26.89
C GLU A 295 28.62 10.83 28.17
N GLY A 296 27.56 10.54 28.92
CA GLY A 296 27.66 9.81 30.17
C GLY A 296 28.10 8.36 29.98
N GLU A 297 28.97 7.85 30.85
CA GLU A 297 29.52 6.49 30.81
C GLU A 297 28.41 5.41 30.70
N LYS A 298 27.33 5.57 31.46
CA LYS A 298 26.16 4.64 31.38
C LYS A 298 25.50 4.62 30.01
N HIS A 299 25.47 5.77 29.33
CA HIS A 299 24.91 5.85 27.99
C HIS A 299 25.84 5.20 26.96
N LEU A 300 27.14 5.39 27.08
CA LEU A 300 28.12 4.74 26.20
C LEU A 300 28.10 3.22 26.36
N GLN A 301 27.97 2.71 27.60
CA GLN A 301 27.80 1.27 27.87
C GLN A 301 26.48 0.73 27.26
N PHE A 302 25.38 1.51 27.37
CA PHE A 302 24.12 1.17 26.75
C PHE A 302 24.22 1.09 25.21
N LEU A 303 24.89 2.06 24.56
CA LEU A 303 25.10 2.06 23.11
C LEU A 303 25.96 0.86 22.67
N ALA A 304 27.01 0.51 23.39
CA ALA A 304 27.81 -0.67 23.10
C ALA A 304 26.98 -1.97 23.17
N ALA A 305 26.19 -2.13 24.23
CA ALA A 305 25.31 -3.27 24.38
C ALA A 305 24.21 -3.31 23.28
N LEU A 306 23.72 -2.14 22.86
CA LEU A 306 22.73 -2.01 21.78
C LEU A 306 23.33 -2.40 20.42
N GLN A 307 24.56 -2.02 20.12
CA GLN A 307 25.28 -2.43 18.90
C GLN A 307 25.40 -3.96 18.79
N GLU A 308 25.73 -4.63 19.89
CA GLU A 308 25.78 -6.10 19.91
C GLU A 308 24.41 -6.74 19.65
N LYS A 309 23.34 -6.15 20.20
CA LYS A 309 21.97 -6.60 19.91
C LYS A 309 21.60 -6.41 18.45
N ILE A 310 21.96 -5.26 17.86
CA ILE A 310 21.70 -4.97 16.43
C ILE A 310 22.41 -6.01 15.56
N LYS A 311 23.68 -6.28 15.81
CA LYS A 311 24.45 -7.28 15.04
C LYS A 311 23.82 -8.67 15.09
N LYS A 312 23.42 -9.13 16.28
CA LYS A 312 22.75 -10.43 16.46
C LYS A 312 21.39 -10.46 15.75
N MET A 313 20.64 -9.38 15.80
CA MET A 313 19.35 -9.26 15.11
C MET A 313 19.54 -9.30 13.59
N GLU A 314 20.53 -8.58 13.05
CA GLU A 314 20.83 -8.60 11.60
C GLU A 314 21.28 -9.99 11.11
N GLU A 315 22.05 -10.73 11.92
CA GLU A 315 22.40 -12.11 11.63
C GLU A 315 21.16 -13.03 11.62
N LYS A 316 20.21 -12.81 12.55
CA LYS A 316 18.93 -13.53 12.55
C LYS A 316 18.12 -13.22 11.30
N ILE A 317 17.93 -11.94 10.97
CA ILE A 317 17.17 -11.52 9.76
C ILE A 317 17.79 -12.20 8.54
N ARG A 318 19.10 -12.15 8.35
CA ARG A 318 19.76 -12.79 7.21
C ARG A 318 19.48 -14.29 7.11
N LYS A 319 19.56 -15.02 8.24
CA LYS A 319 19.24 -16.45 8.28
C LYS A 319 17.79 -16.78 7.96
N HIS A 320 16.86 -15.87 8.23
CA HIS A 320 15.44 -16.06 7.92
C HIS A 320 15.09 -15.55 6.51
N SER A 321 16.01 -14.86 5.84
CA SER A 321 15.85 -14.37 4.46
C SER A 321 16.40 -15.34 3.40
N GLU A 322 17.17 -16.32 3.85
CA GLU A 322 17.70 -17.45 3.04
C GLU A 322 16.68 -18.62 3.07
#